data_d42a33421831de77914d83c7503c9ddd
#
_entry.id   d42a33421831de77914d83c7503c9ddd
#
_cell.length_a   1.000
_cell.length_b   1.000
_cell.length_c   1.000
_cell.angle_alpha   90.00
_cell.angle_beta   90.00
_cell.angle_gamma   90.00
#
_symmetry.space_group_name_H-M   'P 1'
#
loop_
_entity.id
_entity.type
_entity.pdbx_description
1 polymer ?
#
loop_
_entity_poly.entity_id
_entity_poly.type
_entity_poly.pdbx_seq_one_letter_code
_entity_poly.pdbx_strand_id
1 'polypeptide(L)'
;MCTALYVIMKPFKTYDEQIELLQNRGLLPNISEVTVFHIKNRPDKVLLPVNPLNIRKLDFSKPQATKYAKELLQTYGYYNIVNQYNKPFLQSDGSYQADIDFFMLFSLHQIDTKMENIIFYPILQVEQRLKTCIAYEFAKSYGPFEGDIIKNYIEPYFQPANYNQHLKTKKGVPKYTLLIDKLKKIYADAEYKPFQHYKAHHSHIPIWVFINKLTYGELFHFYEVLKIQPNIAANFKLTPSQLRTIMLFLNQVRNDCAHFSGFYNQRYPYIKKEVPLLSAFQSKFSFQSQREVPNMFLLLIIFKYLLPKSNFDLLSKTVKREIFDFISEKYIPKISEHMKDKLAIPSKKDCDDKFSFLEHYKI
;
A
#
# COMPACT_ATOMS: atom_id res chain seq x y z
N MET A 1 18.97 21.11 38.41
CA MET A 1 17.51 21.23 38.43
C MET A 1 16.95 20.45 37.27
N CYS A 2 16.32 19.27 37.51
CA CYS A 2 15.62 18.53 36.47
C CYS A 2 14.30 19.26 36.18
N THR A 3 14.19 19.86 35.02
CA THR A 3 12.92 20.37 34.52
C THR A 3 12.02 19.18 34.22
N ALA A 4 11.00 19.00 35.06
CA ALA A 4 9.98 17.99 34.81
C ALA A 4 9.27 18.31 33.49
N LEU A 5 9.42 17.42 32.48
CA LEU A 5 8.66 17.49 31.23
C LEU A 5 7.19 17.14 31.57
N TYR A 6 6.34 18.13 31.61
CA TYR A 6 4.90 17.92 31.72
C TYR A 6 4.38 17.40 30.36
N VAL A 7 3.96 16.15 30.33
CA VAL A 7 3.27 15.58 29.18
C VAL A 7 1.79 15.96 29.28
N ILE A 8 1.32 16.78 28.39
CA ILE A 8 -0.12 17.09 28.26
C ILE A 8 -0.79 15.86 27.62
N MET A 9 -1.49 15.09 28.45
CA MET A 9 -2.25 13.93 27.99
C MET A 9 -3.49 14.38 27.23
N LYS A 10 -3.72 13.81 26.03
CA LYS A 10 -4.98 14.01 25.31
C LYS A 10 -6.07 13.18 26.00
N PRO A 11 -7.16 13.79 26.52
CA PRO A 11 -8.18 13.05 27.22
C PRO A 11 -8.95 12.11 26.30
N PHE A 12 -9.42 10.99 26.85
CA PHE A 12 -10.39 10.12 26.18
C PHE A 12 -11.70 10.90 25.95
N LYS A 13 -12.36 10.62 24.83
CA LYS A 13 -13.69 11.16 24.49
C LYS A 13 -14.61 10.03 24.07
N THR A 14 -15.80 10.01 24.67
CA THR A 14 -16.90 9.14 24.23
C THR A 14 -17.34 9.48 22.81
N TYR A 15 -18.09 8.61 22.17
CA TYR A 15 -18.58 8.88 20.81
C TYR A 15 -19.50 10.11 20.76
N ASP A 16 -20.28 10.38 21.82
CA ASP A 16 -21.11 11.56 21.91
C ASP A 16 -20.27 12.84 22.01
N GLU A 17 -19.26 12.84 22.85
CA GLU A 17 -18.28 13.95 22.93
C GLU A 17 -17.47 14.13 21.65
N GLN A 18 -17.23 13.07 20.88
CA GLN A 18 -16.60 13.16 19.56
C GLN A 18 -17.52 13.84 18.55
N ILE A 19 -18.80 13.50 18.53
CA ILE A 19 -19.83 14.17 17.70
C ILE A 19 -19.94 15.65 18.08
N GLU A 20 -20.05 15.96 19.37
CA GLU A 20 -20.09 17.34 19.85
C GLU A 20 -18.86 18.15 19.42
N LEU A 21 -17.66 17.55 19.54
CA LEU A 21 -16.42 18.16 19.08
C LEU A 21 -16.46 18.49 17.57
N LEU A 22 -16.99 17.59 16.76
CA LEU A 22 -17.12 17.81 15.31
C LEU A 22 -18.13 18.93 15.00
N GLN A 23 -19.27 18.96 15.72
CA GLN A 23 -20.26 20.02 15.60
C GLN A 23 -19.70 21.39 15.99
N ASN A 24 -18.97 21.47 17.11
CA ASN A 24 -18.32 22.71 17.59
C ASN A 24 -17.24 23.21 16.61
N ARG A 25 -16.68 22.36 15.77
CA ARG A 25 -15.75 22.71 14.70
C ARG A 25 -16.41 22.98 13.34
N GLY A 26 -17.72 23.00 13.30
CA GLY A 26 -18.50 23.24 12.07
C GLY A 26 -18.64 22.00 11.17
N LEU A 27 -18.15 20.83 11.57
CA LEU A 27 -18.38 19.58 10.84
C LEU A 27 -19.67 18.95 11.37
N LEU A 28 -20.77 19.33 10.79
CA LEU A 28 -22.06 18.80 11.17
C LEU A 28 -22.22 17.38 10.61
N PRO A 29 -22.88 16.46 11.33
CA PRO A 29 -23.33 15.21 10.76
C PRO A 29 -24.59 15.46 9.89
N ASN A 30 -24.55 16.49 9.06
CA ASN A 30 -25.57 16.73 8.06
C ASN A 30 -25.20 15.94 6.81
N ILE A 31 -26.19 15.30 6.23
CA ILE A 31 -26.06 14.77 4.89
C ILE A 31 -26.45 15.92 3.95
N SER A 32 -25.52 16.41 3.17
CA SER A 32 -25.81 17.42 2.16
C SER A 32 -26.87 16.90 1.16
N GLU A 33 -27.65 17.77 0.57
CA GLU A 33 -28.61 17.37 -0.49
C GLU A 33 -27.91 16.62 -1.63
N VAL A 34 -26.67 16.99 -1.93
CA VAL A 34 -25.84 16.31 -2.94
C VAL A 34 -25.50 14.89 -2.51
N THR A 35 -25.11 14.68 -1.25
CA THR A 35 -24.83 13.34 -0.69
C THR A 35 -26.10 12.48 -0.73
N VAL A 36 -27.24 13.04 -0.36
CA VAL A 36 -28.55 12.35 -0.43
C VAL A 36 -28.91 11.98 -1.87
N PHE A 37 -28.69 12.88 -2.82
CA PHE A 37 -28.96 12.62 -4.23
C PHE A 37 -28.12 11.45 -4.76
N HIS A 38 -26.84 11.41 -4.46
CA HIS A 38 -25.95 10.33 -4.87
C HIS A 38 -26.31 9.00 -4.22
N ILE A 39 -26.65 9.00 -2.93
CA ILE A 39 -27.09 7.79 -2.22
C ILE A 39 -28.40 7.24 -2.82
N LYS A 40 -29.36 8.11 -3.09
CA LYS A 40 -30.66 7.69 -3.66
C LYS A 40 -30.58 7.16 -5.09
N ASN A 41 -29.77 7.79 -5.92
CA ASN A 41 -29.71 7.46 -7.36
C ASN A 41 -28.71 6.37 -7.72
N ARG A 42 -27.70 6.09 -6.86
CA ARG A 42 -26.72 5.04 -7.07
C ARG A 42 -26.31 4.37 -5.76
N PRO A 43 -27.21 3.64 -5.10
CA PRO A 43 -26.92 2.98 -3.83
C PRO A 43 -25.84 1.90 -3.96
N ASP A 44 -25.66 1.34 -5.15
CA ASP A 44 -24.65 0.34 -5.51
C ASP A 44 -23.24 0.94 -5.64
N LYS A 45 -23.12 2.24 -5.86
CA LYS A 45 -21.83 2.94 -6.03
C LYS A 45 -21.36 3.68 -4.79
N VAL A 46 -22.23 3.87 -3.82
CA VAL A 46 -21.83 4.38 -2.50
C VAL A 46 -21.30 3.19 -1.72
N LEU A 47 -19.99 3.18 -1.48
CA LEU A 47 -19.29 2.15 -0.70
C LEU A 47 -19.60 2.28 0.80
N LEU A 48 -20.88 2.34 1.14
CA LEU A 48 -21.27 2.23 2.53
C LEU A 48 -21.27 0.75 2.89
N PRO A 49 -20.64 0.34 3.99
CA PRO A 49 -20.66 -1.05 4.46
C PRO A 49 -22.03 -1.46 4.97
N VAL A 50 -23.00 -0.54 4.97
CA VAL A 50 -24.38 -0.79 5.31
C VAL A 50 -25.11 -1.17 4.04
N ASN A 51 -25.83 -2.30 4.10
CA ASN A 51 -26.67 -2.83 3.02
C ASN A 51 -27.37 -1.70 2.24
N PRO A 52 -27.11 -1.54 0.92
CA PRO A 52 -27.72 -0.50 0.09
C PRO A 52 -29.25 -0.41 0.20
N LEU A 53 -29.91 -1.52 0.53
CA LEU A 53 -31.35 -1.59 0.76
C LEU A 53 -31.80 -0.81 2.00
N ASN A 54 -30.95 -0.62 2.99
CA ASN A 54 -31.27 0.15 4.19
C ASN A 54 -31.10 1.66 3.99
N ILE A 55 -30.25 2.08 3.06
CA ILE A 55 -30.06 3.52 2.74
C ILE A 55 -31.34 4.13 2.16
N ARG A 56 -32.12 3.37 1.38
CA ARG A 56 -33.40 3.83 0.84
C ARG A 56 -34.47 4.11 1.91
N LYS A 57 -34.30 3.62 3.13
CA LYS A 57 -35.19 3.77 4.26
C LYS A 57 -34.67 4.74 5.32
N LEU A 58 -33.43 5.26 5.19
CA LEU A 58 -32.93 6.23 6.14
C LEU A 58 -33.72 7.54 5.99
N ASP A 59 -34.31 7.97 7.08
CA ASP A 59 -34.78 9.34 7.25
C ASP A 59 -33.56 10.20 7.53
N PHE A 60 -33.20 11.09 6.60
CA PHE A 60 -32.04 11.98 6.70
C PHE A 60 -32.30 13.21 7.58
N SER A 61 -33.20 13.12 8.56
CA SER A 61 -33.33 14.11 9.62
C SER A 61 -32.04 14.22 10.44
N LYS A 62 -31.76 15.39 11.05
CA LYS A 62 -30.58 15.61 11.88
C LYS A 62 -30.31 14.53 12.93
N PRO A 63 -31.31 14.03 13.71
CA PRO A 63 -31.12 12.97 14.67
C PRO A 63 -30.64 11.66 14.06
N GLN A 64 -31.13 11.29 12.87
CA GLN A 64 -30.76 10.08 12.19
C GLN A 64 -29.34 10.17 11.60
N ALA A 65 -28.97 11.31 11.03
CA ALA A 65 -27.62 11.55 10.54
C ALA A 65 -26.59 11.46 11.69
N THR A 66 -26.91 12.04 12.86
CA THR A 66 -26.07 11.97 14.06
C THR A 66 -25.91 10.53 14.56
N LYS A 67 -27.00 9.77 14.64
CA LYS A 67 -26.97 8.36 15.02
C LYS A 67 -26.10 7.55 14.06
N TYR A 68 -26.25 7.75 12.76
CA TYR A 68 -25.48 7.04 11.75
C TYR A 68 -23.99 7.42 11.79
N ALA A 69 -23.66 8.70 11.96
CA ALA A 69 -22.28 9.14 12.16
C ALA A 69 -21.65 8.47 13.38
N LYS A 70 -22.40 8.32 14.48
CA LYS A 70 -21.95 7.60 15.68
C LYS A 70 -21.68 6.12 15.39
N GLU A 71 -22.53 5.44 14.67
CA GLU A 71 -22.35 4.04 14.24
C GLU A 71 -21.10 3.88 13.38
N LEU A 72 -20.82 4.82 12.47
CA LEU A 72 -19.60 4.82 11.67
C LEU A 72 -18.35 5.05 12.52
N LEU A 73 -18.41 5.98 13.51
CA LEU A 73 -17.30 6.18 14.44
C LEU A 73 -17.04 4.93 15.31
N GLN A 74 -18.07 4.20 15.71
CA GLN A 74 -17.96 2.94 16.42
C GLN A 74 -17.31 1.85 15.58
N THR A 75 -17.60 1.82 14.27
CA THR A 75 -17.13 0.78 13.36
C THR A 75 -15.70 1.04 12.89
N TYR A 76 -15.39 2.27 12.51
CA TYR A 76 -14.12 2.61 11.83
C TYR A 76 -13.16 3.44 12.70
N GLY A 77 -13.66 4.07 13.75
CA GLY A 77 -12.88 4.94 14.63
C GLY A 77 -12.74 6.38 14.10
N TYR A 78 -12.68 7.32 15.05
CA TYR A 78 -12.52 8.75 14.77
C TYR A 78 -11.25 9.07 13.95
N TYR A 79 -10.14 8.43 14.27
CA TYR A 79 -8.87 8.68 13.61
C TYR A 79 -8.94 8.36 12.11
N ASN A 80 -9.49 7.21 11.76
CA ASN A 80 -9.52 6.69 10.39
C ASN A 80 -10.50 7.46 9.49
N ILE A 81 -11.60 7.97 10.04
CA ILE A 81 -12.57 8.75 9.23
C ILE A 81 -12.19 10.23 9.22
N VAL A 82 -11.84 10.78 10.39
CA VAL A 82 -11.73 12.24 10.54
C VAL A 82 -10.29 12.70 10.39
N ASN A 83 -9.38 12.26 11.28
CA ASN A 83 -8.02 12.80 11.32
C ASN A 83 -7.20 12.50 10.06
N GLN A 84 -7.48 11.39 9.41
CA GLN A 84 -6.78 10.95 8.23
C GLN A 84 -7.08 11.82 7.00
N TYR A 85 -8.29 12.39 6.92
CA TYR A 85 -8.77 13.10 5.73
C TYR A 85 -9.08 14.58 5.94
N ASN A 86 -9.09 15.09 7.16
CA ASN A 86 -9.58 16.43 7.47
C ASN A 86 -8.70 17.59 7.00
N LYS A 87 -7.38 17.40 6.92
CA LYS A 87 -6.41 18.50 6.68
C LYS A 87 -6.75 19.42 5.52
N PRO A 88 -7.15 18.92 4.33
CA PRO A 88 -7.48 19.78 3.20
C PRO A 88 -8.71 20.68 3.40
N PHE A 89 -9.54 20.35 4.37
CA PHE A 89 -10.85 20.95 4.60
C PHE A 89 -10.90 21.81 5.87
N LEU A 90 -9.76 21.95 6.55
CA LEU A 90 -9.65 22.80 7.72
C LEU A 90 -9.27 24.24 7.33
N GLN A 91 -9.83 25.20 8.06
CA GLN A 91 -9.41 26.59 8.08
C GLN A 91 -8.22 26.78 9.03
N SER A 92 -7.63 27.96 9.03
CA SER A 92 -6.46 28.29 9.86
C SER A 92 -6.74 28.22 11.37
N ASP A 93 -7.99 28.42 11.79
CA ASP A 93 -8.45 28.33 13.18
C ASP A 93 -8.80 26.89 13.62
N GLY A 94 -8.69 25.92 12.70
CA GLY A 94 -9.02 24.52 12.92
C GLY A 94 -10.49 24.16 12.79
N SER A 95 -11.35 25.13 12.38
CA SER A 95 -12.73 24.87 11.97
C SER A 95 -12.77 24.24 10.57
N TYR A 96 -13.90 23.67 10.20
CA TYR A 96 -14.11 23.12 8.84
C TYR A 96 -14.67 24.21 7.91
N GLN A 97 -14.36 24.08 6.63
CA GLN A 97 -14.99 24.88 5.57
C GLN A 97 -16.49 24.62 5.52
N ALA A 98 -17.27 25.63 5.13
CA ALA A 98 -18.74 25.64 5.28
C ALA A 98 -19.47 24.49 4.60
N ASP A 99 -18.93 23.94 3.51
CA ASP A 99 -19.60 22.92 2.70
C ASP A 99 -19.07 21.51 2.98
N ILE A 100 -18.31 21.31 4.05
CA ILE A 100 -17.79 20.00 4.43
C ILE A 100 -18.66 19.39 5.51
N ASP A 101 -19.15 18.20 5.26
CA ASP A 101 -19.86 17.39 6.24
C ASP A 101 -19.09 16.10 6.62
N PHE A 102 -19.54 15.42 7.65
CA PHE A 102 -18.92 14.19 8.13
C PHE A 102 -18.93 13.07 7.07
N PHE A 103 -20.00 13.00 6.27
CA PHE A 103 -20.14 11.94 5.27
C PHE A 103 -19.24 12.14 4.05
N MET A 104 -18.81 13.38 3.79
CA MET A 104 -17.75 13.65 2.81
C MET A 104 -16.42 13.05 3.26
N LEU A 105 -16.02 13.22 4.52
CA LEU A 105 -14.82 12.59 5.05
C LEU A 105 -14.92 11.07 5.03
N PHE A 106 -16.09 10.54 5.39
CA PHE A 106 -16.34 9.10 5.29
C PHE A 106 -16.29 8.60 3.85
N SER A 107 -16.79 9.35 2.89
CA SER A 107 -16.68 9.00 1.47
C SER A 107 -15.24 8.94 0.98
N LEU A 108 -14.38 9.85 1.43
CA LEU A 108 -12.94 9.78 1.16
C LEU A 108 -12.30 8.54 1.77
N HIS A 109 -12.66 8.21 3.01
CA HIS A 109 -12.21 6.96 3.65
C HIS A 109 -12.62 5.74 2.81
N GLN A 110 -13.85 5.70 2.30
CA GLN A 110 -14.33 4.59 1.46
C GLN A 110 -13.62 4.51 0.10
N ILE A 111 -13.36 5.66 -0.53
CA ILE A 111 -12.59 5.73 -1.78
C ILE A 111 -11.18 5.19 -1.57
N ASP A 112 -10.50 5.64 -0.52
CA ASP A 112 -9.14 5.23 -0.21
C ASP A 112 -9.07 3.73 0.13
N THR A 113 -9.96 3.24 0.97
CA THR A 113 -10.10 1.81 1.29
C THR A 113 -10.34 0.96 0.04
N LYS A 114 -11.14 1.44 -0.90
CA LYS A 114 -11.37 0.74 -2.17
C LYS A 114 -10.09 0.69 -3.00
N MET A 115 -9.35 1.79 -3.08
CA MET A 115 -8.07 1.84 -3.78
C MET A 115 -7.05 0.91 -3.14
N GLU A 116 -6.95 0.90 -1.79
CA GLU A 116 -6.09 -0.03 -1.05
C GLU A 116 -6.42 -1.50 -1.38
N ASN A 117 -7.69 -1.86 -1.41
CA ASN A 117 -8.12 -3.22 -1.79
C ASN A 117 -7.74 -3.60 -3.23
N ILE A 118 -7.89 -2.66 -4.18
CA ILE A 118 -7.54 -2.89 -5.59
C ILE A 118 -6.04 -3.11 -5.77
N ILE A 119 -5.19 -2.40 -5.02
CA ILE A 119 -3.74 -2.49 -5.15
C ILE A 119 -3.13 -3.59 -4.29
N PHE A 120 -3.77 -4.01 -3.21
CA PHE A 120 -3.23 -4.99 -2.27
C PHE A 120 -3.01 -6.36 -2.93
N TYR A 121 -3.98 -6.87 -3.67
CA TYR A 121 -3.84 -8.15 -4.35
C TYR A 121 -2.71 -8.18 -5.40
N PRO A 122 -2.56 -7.19 -6.28
CA PRO A 122 -1.37 -7.06 -7.13
C PRO A 122 -0.04 -7.05 -6.38
N ILE A 123 0.02 -6.43 -5.19
CA ILE A 123 1.24 -6.47 -4.37
C ILE A 123 1.55 -7.90 -3.92
N LEU A 124 0.55 -8.69 -3.53
CA LEU A 124 0.74 -10.10 -3.19
C LEU A 124 1.23 -10.93 -4.38
N GLN A 125 0.73 -10.65 -5.59
CA GLN A 125 1.21 -11.28 -6.83
C GLN A 125 2.69 -10.93 -7.09
N VAL A 126 3.08 -9.67 -6.88
CA VAL A 126 4.48 -9.24 -6.98
C VAL A 126 5.34 -9.93 -5.92
N GLU A 127 4.87 -10.00 -4.68
CA GLU A 127 5.57 -10.73 -3.61
C GLU A 127 5.85 -12.18 -4.01
N GLN A 128 4.83 -12.88 -4.52
CA GLN A 128 4.97 -14.26 -4.98
C GLN A 128 5.97 -14.39 -6.14
N ARG A 129 5.92 -13.48 -7.11
CA ARG A 129 6.86 -13.46 -8.24
C ARG A 129 8.29 -13.20 -7.81
N LEU A 130 8.49 -12.28 -6.85
CA LEU A 130 9.80 -12.00 -6.26
C LEU A 130 10.34 -13.23 -5.52
N LYS A 131 9.52 -13.89 -4.69
CA LYS A 131 9.90 -15.14 -4.01
C LYS A 131 10.36 -16.20 -5.00
N THR A 132 9.57 -16.43 -6.05
CA THR A 132 9.90 -17.43 -7.09
C THR A 132 11.19 -17.08 -7.81
N CYS A 133 11.38 -15.82 -8.23
CA CYS A 133 12.57 -15.37 -8.94
C CYS A 133 13.81 -15.47 -8.05
N ILE A 134 13.75 -15.01 -6.80
CA ILE A 134 14.86 -15.06 -5.85
C ILE A 134 15.23 -16.52 -5.55
N ALA A 135 14.25 -17.38 -5.31
CA ALA A 135 14.49 -18.80 -5.05
C ALA A 135 15.16 -19.50 -6.24
N TYR A 136 14.71 -19.20 -7.47
CA TYR A 136 15.29 -19.78 -8.68
C TYR A 136 16.75 -19.34 -8.89
N GLU A 137 17.01 -18.03 -8.85
CA GLU A 137 18.37 -17.51 -9.04
C GLU A 137 19.32 -17.95 -7.90
N PHE A 138 18.81 -18.06 -6.69
CA PHE A 138 19.54 -18.56 -5.54
C PHE A 138 19.94 -20.02 -5.70
N ALA A 139 18.98 -20.90 -6.00
CA ALA A 139 19.21 -22.32 -6.22
C ALA A 139 20.17 -22.55 -7.39
N LYS A 140 19.98 -21.82 -8.50
CA LYS A 140 20.87 -21.86 -9.66
C LYS A 140 22.31 -21.49 -9.34
N SER A 141 22.51 -20.56 -8.39
CA SER A 141 23.83 -20.03 -8.06
C SER A 141 24.55 -20.80 -6.95
N TYR A 142 23.80 -21.38 -6.01
CA TYR A 142 24.36 -21.90 -4.77
C TYR A 142 23.95 -23.36 -4.47
N GLY A 143 23.13 -24.00 -5.31
CA GLY A 143 22.71 -25.36 -5.13
C GLY A 143 21.72 -25.62 -3.97
N PRO A 144 21.59 -26.86 -3.49
CA PRO A 144 22.34 -28.06 -3.90
C PRO A 144 22.06 -28.46 -5.35
N PHE A 145 23.09 -29.04 -5.99
CA PHE A 145 23.02 -29.53 -7.36
C PHE A 145 22.73 -31.03 -7.41
N GLU A 146 22.24 -31.52 -8.54
CA GLU A 146 22.00 -32.96 -8.73
C GLU A 146 23.28 -33.77 -8.55
N GLY A 147 23.20 -34.84 -7.75
CA GLY A 147 24.37 -35.71 -7.46
C GLY A 147 25.26 -35.22 -6.31
N ASP A 148 24.98 -34.08 -5.70
CA ASP A 148 25.74 -33.60 -4.55
C ASP A 148 25.57 -34.51 -3.33
N ILE A 149 26.68 -35.07 -2.85
CA ILE A 149 26.77 -35.80 -1.57
C ILE A 149 27.63 -34.99 -0.63
N ILE A 150 26.97 -34.21 0.24
CA ILE A 150 27.67 -33.26 1.12
C ILE A 150 27.66 -33.78 2.56
N LYS A 151 28.86 -34.12 3.06
CA LYS A 151 29.04 -34.46 4.47
C LYS A 151 28.91 -33.16 5.30
N ASN A 152 28.12 -33.19 6.38
CA ASN A 152 27.84 -32.04 7.22
C ASN A 152 27.18 -30.90 6.43
N TYR A 153 26.12 -31.22 5.68
CA TYR A 153 25.38 -30.29 4.87
C TYR A 153 24.85 -29.10 5.68
N ILE A 154 25.13 -27.89 5.19
CA ILE A 154 24.58 -26.64 5.70
C ILE A 154 23.79 -26.00 4.58
N GLU A 155 22.53 -25.66 4.84
CA GLU A 155 21.69 -24.97 3.86
C GLU A 155 22.40 -23.75 3.28
N PRO A 156 22.42 -23.57 1.95
CA PRO A 156 23.11 -22.46 1.31
C PRO A 156 22.72 -21.07 1.84
N TYR A 157 21.47 -20.90 2.27
CA TYR A 157 20.99 -19.64 2.85
C TYR A 157 21.45 -19.39 4.30
N PHE A 158 22.22 -20.29 4.92
CA PHE A 158 22.94 -20.06 6.17
C PHE A 158 24.43 -19.78 5.94
N GLN A 159 24.93 -19.87 4.72
CA GLN A 159 26.33 -19.70 4.43
C GLN A 159 26.69 -18.21 4.23
N PRO A 160 27.56 -17.62 5.07
CA PRO A 160 27.94 -16.20 4.96
C PRO A 160 28.55 -15.83 3.60
N ALA A 161 29.20 -16.80 2.92
CA ALA A 161 29.83 -16.59 1.62
C ALA A 161 28.85 -16.12 0.52
N ASN A 162 27.56 -16.43 0.65
CA ASN A 162 26.52 -16.10 -0.33
C ASN A 162 26.01 -14.66 -0.19
N TYR A 163 26.47 -13.94 0.83
CA TYR A 163 26.00 -12.60 1.18
C TYR A 163 27.10 -11.55 1.05
N ASN A 164 26.71 -10.30 0.85
CA ASN A 164 27.57 -9.14 0.89
C ASN A 164 27.92 -8.81 2.35
N GLN A 165 29.13 -9.17 2.75
CA GLN A 165 29.61 -9.05 4.13
C GLN A 165 29.96 -7.60 4.54
N HIS A 166 30.10 -6.69 3.57
CA HIS A 166 30.45 -5.29 3.83
C HIS A 166 29.23 -4.44 4.23
N LEU A 167 28.02 -4.92 3.98
CA LEU A 167 26.81 -4.20 4.35
C LEU A 167 26.58 -4.25 5.85
N LYS A 168 26.56 -3.06 6.49
CA LYS A 168 26.38 -2.91 7.93
C LYS A 168 25.14 -2.09 8.26
N THR A 169 24.60 -2.31 9.44
CA THR A 169 23.59 -1.44 10.06
C THR A 169 24.18 -0.11 10.49
N LYS A 170 23.37 0.85 10.87
CA LYS A 170 23.83 2.12 11.48
C LYS A 170 24.67 1.93 12.74
N LYS A 171 24.51 0.80 13.44
CA LYS A 171 25.29 0.42 14.65
C LYS A 171 26.56 -0.41 14.31
N GLY A 172 26.93 -0.53 13.03
CA GLY A 172 28.15 -1.25 12.60
C GLY A 172 28.02 -2.78 12.53
N VAL A 173 26.85 -3.36 12.88
CA VAL A 173 26.63 -4.81 12.83
C VAL A 173 26.44 -5.26 11.39
N PRO A 174 27.10 -6.34 10.91
CA PRO A 174 26.90 -6.87 9.56
C PRO A 174 25.45 -7.29 9.36
N LYS A 175 24.82 -6.84 8.27
CA LYS A 175 23.39 -7.14 8.01
C LYS A 175 23.14 -8.63 7.78
N TYR A 176 24.07 -9.33 7.15
CA TYR A 176 23.92 -10.76 6.86
C TYR A 176 23.88 -11.62 8.13
N THR A 177 24.60 -11.24 9.20
CA THR A 177 24.55 -12.02 10.46
C THR A 177 23.18 -11.95 11.11
N LEU A 178 22.61 -10.74 11.17
CA LEU A 178 21.25 -10.55 11.69
C LEU A 178 20.21 -11.30 10.85
N LEU A 179 20.40 -11.32 9.53
CA LEU A 179 19.55 -12.09 8.63
C LEU A 179 19.66 -13.58 8.92
N ILE A 180 20.87 -14.16 8.93
CA ILE A 180 21.09 -15.60 9.16
C ILE A 180 20.48 -16.03 10.49
N ASP A 181 20.66 -15.26 11.56
CA ASP A 181 20.06 -15.55 12.87
C ASP A 181 18.53 -15.58 12.79
N LYS A 182 17.94 -14.68 12.02
CA LYS A 182 16.48 -14.67 11.79
C LYS A 182 16.04 -15.86 10.94
N LEU A 183 16.76 -16.18 9.87
CA LEU A 183 16.47 -17.35 9.02
C LEU A 183 16.56 -18.65 9.81
N LYS A 184 17.53 -18.79 10.73
CA LYS A 184 17.65 -19.96 11.62
C LYS A 184 16.44 -20.10 12.53
N LYS A 185 15.91 -18.98 13.08
CA LYS A 185 14.68 -19.00 13.88
C LYS A 185 13.46 -19.47 13.05
N ILE A 186 13.33 -19.00 11.80
CA ILE A 186 12.26 -19.42 10.88
C ILE A 186 12.41 -20.89 10.53
N TYR A 187 13.64 -21.37 10.27
CA TYR A 187 13.93 -22.76 9.97
C TYR A 187 13.59 -23.70 11.12
N ALA A 188 13.73 -23.23 12.35
CA ALA A 188 13.42 -24.00 13.56
C ALA A 188 11.91 -24.16 13.80
N ASP A 189 11.03 -23.50 13.06
CA ASP A 189 9.58 -23.62 13.18
C ASP A 189 9.14 -25.07 12.92
N ALA A 190 8.82 -25.79 14.03
CA ALA A 190 8.44 -27.18 13.99
C ALA A 190 6.98 -27.41 13.56
N GLU A 191 6.14 -26.38 13.57
CA GLU A 191 4.70 -26.50 13.28
C GLU A 191 4.39 -26.30 11.80
N TYR A 192 5.29 -25.69 11.04
CA TYR A 192 5.05 -25.43 9.63
C TYR A 192 5.17 -26.72 8.79
N LYS A 193 4.01 -27.26 8.39
CA LYS A 193 3.88 -28.56 7.69
C LYS A 193 4.85 -28.75 6.52
N PRO A 194 5.07 -27.79 5.60
CA PRO A 194 6.06 -27.98 4.55
C PRO A 194 7.47 -28.27 5.07
N PHE A 195 7.90 -27.62 6.16
CA PHE A 195 9.21 -27.87 6.75
C PHE A 195 9.30 -29.27 7.37
N GLN A 196 8.26 -29.69 8.08
CA GLN A 196 8.18 -31.06 8.63
C GLN A 196 8.34 -32.11 7.53
N HIS A 197 7.59 -31.96 6.44
CA HIS A 197 7.65 -32.88 5.30
C HIS A 197 9.07 -32.97 4.72
N TYR A 198 9.68 -31.82 4.40
CA TYR A 198 11.01 -31.80 3.77
C TYR A 198 12.12 -32.32 4.70
N LYS A 199 12.08 -32.00 6.00
CA LYS A 199 13.02 -32.55 6.99
C LYS A 199 12.90 -34.07 7.14
N ALA A 200 11.68 -34.58 7.13
CA ALA A 200 11.42 -36.03 7.29
C ALA A 200 11.84 -36.86 6.06
N HIS A 201 11.63 -36.31 4.84
CA HIS A 201 11.82 -37.08 3.61
C HIS A 201 13.08 -36.73 2.83
N HIS A 202 13.65 -35.56 3.04
CA HIS A 202 14.79 -35.01 2.27
C HIS A 202 15.96 -34.56 3.13
N SER A 203 15.83 -34.57 4.45
CA SER A 203 16.85 -34.11 5.42
C SER A 203 17.29 -32.64 5.27
N HIS A 204 16.66 -31.85 4.40
CA HIS A 204 16.93 -30.43 4.18
C HIS A 204 15.66 -29.71 3.74
N ILE A 205 15.65 -28.36 3.77
CA ILE A 205 14.56 -27.53 3.27
C ILE A 205 15.06 -26.72 2.09
N PRO A 206 14.65 -27.03 0.84
CA PRO A 206 15.09 -26.25 -0.33
C PRO A 206 14.63 -24.79 -0.25
N ILE A 207 15.40 -23.87 -0.86
CA ILE A 207 15.11 -22.43 -0.85
C ILE A 207 13.72 -22.13 -1.41
N TRP A 208 13.22 -22.83 -2.43
CA TRP A 208 11.89 -22.63 -3.02
C TRP A 208 10.73 -23.04 -2.09
N VAL A 209 11.01 -23.82 -1.05
CA VAL A 209 10.06 -24.09 0.04
C VAL A 209 10.25 -23.09 1.16
N PHE A 210 11.50 -22.85 1.57
CA PHE A 210 11.86 -21.99 2.69
C PHE A 210 11.38 -20.54 2.49
N ILE A 211 11.58 -19.98 1.29
CA ILE A 211 11.28 -18.59 0.97
C ILE A 211 9.79 -18.25 1.12
N ASN A 212 8.90 -19.24 1.00
CA ASN A 212 7.46 -19.02 1.15
C ASN A 212 7.06 -18.66 2.58
N LYS A 213 7.85 -19.04 3.57
CA LYS A 213 7.64 -18.69 4.98
C LYS A 213 8.06 -17.25 5.29
N LEU A 214 8.87 -16.62 4.44
CA LEU A 214 9.32 -15.25 4.66
C LEU A 214 8.17 -14.24 4.46
N THR A 215 8.03 -13.31 5.39
CA THR A 215 7.24 -12.10 5.20
C THR A 215 7.86 -11.19 4.12
N TYR A 216 7.13 -10.22 3.61
CA TYR A 216 7.67 -9.29 2.61
C TYR A 216 8.91 -8.53 3.13
N GLY A 217 8.88 -8.09 4.39
CA GLY A 217 10.03 -7.41 5.00
C GLY A 217 11.26 -8.30 5.12
N GLU A 218 11.08 -9.58 5.46
CA GLU A 218 12.17 -10.57 5.50
C GLU A 218 12.70 -10.87 4.10
N LEU A 219 11.83 -10.98 3.10
CA LEU A 219 12.21 -11.13 1.70
C LEU A 219 13.04 -9.92 1.21
N PHE A 220 12.64 -8.70 1.59
CA PHE A 220 13.40 -7.49 1.29
C PHE A 220 14.81 -7.54 1.91
N HIS A 221 14.92 -7.87 3.20
CA HIS A 221 16.22 -8.00 3.86
C HIS A 221 17.07 -9.13 3.28
N PHE A 222 16.45 -10.25 2.88
CA PHE A 222 17.12 -11.33 2.19
C PHE A 222 17.73 -10.84 0.87
N TYR A 223 16.89 -10.22 0.00
CA TYR A 223 17.36 -9.63 -1.25
C TYR A 223 18.48 -8.60 -1.03
N GLU A 224 18.34 -7.72 -0.04
CA GLU A 224 19.25 -6.58 0.20
C GLU A 224 20.71 -7.02 0.40
N VAL A 225 20.95 -8.19 0.95
CA VAL A 225 22.30 -8.67 1.26
C VAL A 225 22.83 -9.74 0.30
N LEU A 226 22.03 -10.26 -0.63
CA LEU A 226 22.47 -11.27 -1.60
C LEU A 226 23.53 -10.71 -2.55
N LYS A 227 24.53 -11.54 -2.89
CA LYS A 227 25.51 -11.22 -3.94
C LYS A 227 24.93 -11.28 -5.35
N ILE A 228 23.90 -12.11 -5.56
CA ILE A 228 23.24 -12.35 -6.85
C ILE A 228 22.15 -11.35 -7.21
N GLN A 229 22.09 -10.21 -6.53
CA GLN A 229 21.12 -9.15 -6.85
C GLN A 229 21.07 -8.78 -8.35
N PRO A 230 22.22 -8.69 -9.08
CA PRO A 230 22.17 -8.38 -10.51
C PRO A 230 21.35 -9.39 -11.32
N ASN A 231 21.49 -10.68 -11.04
CA ASN A 231 20.78 -11.75 -11.74
C ASN A 231 19.26 -11.64 -11.47
N ILE A 232 18.88 -11.41 -10.21
CA ILE A 232 17.49 -11.24 -9.82
C ILE A 232 16.88 -10.01 -10.48
N ALA A 233 17.56 -8.86 -10.41
CA ALA A 233 17.06 -7.60 -10.95
C ALA A 233 16.91 -7.63 -12.49
N ALA A 234 17.80 -8.33 -13.19
CA ALA A 234 17.76 -8.50 -14.64
C ALA A 234 16.46 -9.16 -15.13
N ASN A 235 15.86 -10.07 -14.33
CA ASN A 235 14.56 -10.70 -14.64
C ASN A 235 13.40 -9.68 -14.73
N PHE A 236 13.59 -8.49 -14.16
CA PHE A 236 12.62 -7.40 -14.15
C PHE A 236 13.07 -6.21 -15.03
N LYS A 237 14.18 -6.36 -15.78
CA LYS A 237 14.81 -5.26 -16.56
C LYS A 237 15.14 -4.04 -15.70
N LEU A 238 15.59 -4.28 -14.48
CA LEU A 238 15.96 -3.29 -13.47
C LEU A 238 17.41 -3.49 -13.02
N THR A 239 18.02 -2.45 -12.51
CA THR A 239 19.27 -2.56 -11.77
C THR A 239 19.00 -3.04 -10.33
N PRO A 240 20.01 -3.63 -9.63
CA PRO A 240 19.86 -4.02 -8.23
C PRO A 240 19.34 -2.90 -7.34
N SER A 241 19.84 -1.70 -7.55
CA SER A 241 19.47 -0.52 -6.78
C SER A 241 18.03 -0.05 -7.05
N GLN A 242 17.58 -0.13 -8.30
CA GLN A 242 16.19 0.17 -8.67
C GLN A 242 15.24 -0.85 -8.03
N LEU A 243 15.50 -2.14 -8.17
CA LEU A 243 14.67 -3.18 -7.58
C LEU A 243 14.64 -3.06 -6.04
N ARG A 244 15.78 -2.77 -5.40
CA ARG A 244 15.84 -2.55 -3.95
C ARG A 244 14.90 -1.41 -3.50
N THR A 245 14.94 -0.27 -4.17
CA THR A 245 14.09 0.89 -3.78
C THR A 245 12.62 0.62 -4.06
N ILE A 246 12.29 -0.10 -5.13
CA ILE A 246 10.95 -0.56 -5.45
C ILE A 246 10.43 -1.53 -4.37
N MET A 247 11.22 -2.51 -3.97
CA MET A 247 10.83 -3.44 -2.91
C MET A 247 10.59 -2.71 -1.58
N LEU A 248 11.41 -1.72 -1.24
CA LEU A 248 11.21 -0.90 -0.03
C LEU A 248 9.90 -0.09 -0.10
N PHE A 249 9.62 0.51 -1.24
CA PHE A 249 8.37 1.22 -1.50
C PHE A 249 7.15 0.30 -1.34
N LEU A 250 7.19 -0.86 -2.00
CA LEU A 250 6.08 -1.83 -1.94
C LEU A 250 5.88 -2.41 -0.54
N ASN A 251 6.95 -2.60 0.24
CA ASN A 251 6.83 -3.08 1.62
C ASN A 251 6.00 -2.11 2.48
N GLN A 252 6.24 -0.81 2.33
CA GLN A 252 5.49 0.19 3.05
C GLN A 252 4.04 0.27 2.56
N VAL A 253 3.82 0.35 1.24
CA VAL A 253 2.46 0.36 0.67
C VAL A 253 1.66 -0.87 1.11
N ARG A 254 2.29 -2.07 1.07
CA ARG A 254 1.67 -3.32 1.49
C ARG A 254 1.20 -3.26 2.94
N ASN A 255 2.04 -2.70 3.82
CA ASN A 255 1.69 -2.57 5.24
C ASN A 255 0.57 -1.56 5.44
N ASP A 256 0.63 -0.41 4.75
CA ASP A 256 -0.42 0.61 4.85
C ASP A 256 -1.78 0.07 4.38
N CYS A 257 -1.81 -0.65 3.25
CA CYS A 257 -3.03 -1.31 2.76
C CYS A 257 -3.54 -2.39 3.72
N ALA A 258 -2.65 -3.16 4.35
CA ALA A 258 -3.05 -4.20 5.30
C ALA A 258 -3.64 -3.65 6.61
N HIS A 259 -3.31 -2.40 6.96
CA HIS A 259 -3.74 -1.73 8.17
C HIS A 259 -4.72 -0.57 7.93
N PHE A 260 -5.17 -0.36 6.70
CA PHE A 260 -6.05 0.76 6.31
C PHE A 260 -5.51 2.11 6.79
N SER A 261 -4.20 2.34 6.58
CA SER A 261 -3.49 3.52 7.07
C SER A 261 -3.62 4.75 6.17
N GLY A 262 -4.41 4.66 5.09
CA GLY A 262 -4.66 5.73 4.13
C GLY A 262 -3.59 5.86 3.06
N PHE A 263 -3.85 5.27 1.91
CA PHE A 263 -2.88 5.17 0.82
C PHE A 263 -2.63 6.50 0.09
N TYR A 264 -3.67 7.26 -0.25
CA TYR A 264 -3.51 8.37 -1.18
C TYR A 264 -2.80 9.59 -0.57
N ASN A 265 -2.82 9.77 0.75
CA ASN A 265 -2.18 10.87 1.47
C ASN A 265 -0.77 10.55 1.99
N GLN A 266 -0.33 9.28 1.90
CA GLN A 266 0.96 8.86 2.41
C GLN A 266 2.13 9.37 1.56
N ARG A 267 3.29 9.53 2.21
CA ARG A 267 4.56 9.79 1.53
C ARG A 267 5.42 8.54 1.59
N TYR A 268 5.65 7.97 0.44
CA TYR A 268 6.45 6.75 0.31
C TYR A 268 7.93 7.04 0.03
N PRO A 269 8.82 6.06 0.30
CA PRO A 269 10.23 6.16 -0.01
C PRO A 269 10.47 6.46 -1.50
N TYR A 270 11.56 7.18 -1.78
CA TYR A 270 11.95 7.45 -3.15
C TYR A 270 12.31 6.17 -3.89
N ILE A 271 11.73 6.00 -5.07
CA ILE A 271 12.22 5.11 -6.11
C ILE A 271 13.37 5.85 -6.79
N LYS A 272 14.50 5.18 -7.05
CA LYS A 272 15.61 5.84 -7.73
C LYS A 272 15.17 6.40 -9.09
N LYS A 273 15.58 7.64 -9.37
CA LYS A 273 15.19 8.43 -10.55
C LYS A 273 15.44 7.74 -11.89
N GLU A 274 16.33 6.76 -11.92
CA GLU A 274 16.75 6.07 -13.14
C GLU A 274 15.81 4.93 -13.59
N VAL A 275 14.63 4.76 -12.98
CA VAL A 275 13.61 3.87 -13.54
C VAL A 275 13.08 4.51 -14.83
N PRO A 276 13.36 3.94 -16.02
CA PRO A 276 13.14 4.63 -17.28
C PRO A 276 11.69 5.07 -17.49
N LEU A 277 10.74 4.22 -17.13
CA LEU A 277 9.31 4.54 -17.27
C LEU A 277 8.91 5.69 -16.33
N LEU A 278 9.47 5.77 -15.11
CA LEU A 278 9.18 6.88 -14.20
C LEU A 278 9.71 8.20 -14.78
N SER A 279 10.94 8.21 -15.26
CA SER A 279 11.54 9.40 -15.87
C SER A 279 10.77 9.85 -17.12
N ALA A 280 10.37 8.91 -17.98
CA ALA A 280 9.57 9.21 -19.16
C ALA A 280 8.16 9.73 -18.80
N PHE A 281 7.53 9.16 -17.78
CA PHE A 281 6.23 9.60 -17.26
C PHE A 281 6.31 11.03 -16.69
N GLN A 282 7.33 11.31 -15.88
CA GLN A 282 7.56 12.65 -15.33
C GLN A 282 7.77 13.68 -16.44
N SER A 283 8.62 13.38 -17.42
CA SER A 283 8.87 14.25 -18.56
C SER A 283 7.60 14.51 -19.39
N LYS A 284 6.85 13.46 -19.72
CA LYS A 284 5.63 13.54 -20.53
C LYS A 284 4.54 14.38 -19.89
N PHE A 285 4.38 14.29 -18.57
CA PHE A 285 3.31 14.96 -17.82
C PHE A 285 3.80 16.11 -16.95
N SER A 286 5.03 16.60 -17.21
CA SER A 286 5.64 17.81 -16.61
C SER A 286 5.77 17.77 -15.09
N PHE A 287 5.91 16.58 -14.48
CA PHE A 287 6.21 16.44 -13.06
C PHE A 287 7.70 16.74 -12.79
N GLN A 288 7.98 17.73 -11.95
CA GLN A 288 9.36 18.15 -11.62
C GLN A 288 10.06 17.17 -10.68
N SER A 289 9.29 16.42 -9.90
CA SER A 289 9.82 15.46 -8.93
C SER A 289 8.89 14.26 -8.79
N GLN A 290 9.43 13.15 -8.24
CA GLN A 290 8.60 11.99 -7.89
C GLN A 290 7.50 12.33 -6.89
N ARG A 291 7.71 13.34 -6.02
CA ARG A 291 6.71 13.73 -5.01
C ARG A 291 5.43 14.32 -5.60
N GLU A 292 5.52 14.82 -6.82
CA GLU A 292 4.38 15.34 -7.57
C GLU A 292 3.62 14.25 -8.32
N VAL A 293 4.27 13.11 -8.58
CA VAL A 293 3.62 11.96 -9.20
C VAL A 293 2.71 11.30 -8.15
N PRO A 294 1.40 11.22 -8.39
CA PRO A 294 0.49 10.57 -7.45
C PRO A 294 0.87 9.11 -7.19
N ASN A 295 0.69 8.66 -5.95
CA ASN A 295 1.05 7.30 -5.50
C ASN A 295 0.49 6.21 -6.40
N MET A 296 -0.73 6.38 -6.90
CA MET A 296 -1.36 5.42 -7.81
C MET A 296 -0.58 5.24 -9.11
N PHE A 297 -0.08 6.32 -9.71
CA PHE A 297 0.73 6.22 -10.93
C PHE A 297 2.12 5.67 -10.63
N LEU A 298 2.72 5.99 -9.48
CA LEU A 298 3.96 5.35 -9.04
C LEU A 298 3.79 3.83 -8.94
N LEU A 299 2.68 3.37 -8.35
CA LEU A 299 2.37 1.93 -8.27
C LEU A 299 2.15 1.31 -9.64
N LEU A 300 1.40 1.94 -10.53
CA LEU A 300 1.19 1.41 -11.89
C LEU A 300 2.51 1.30 -12.65
N ILE A 301 3.41 2.27 -12.51
CA ILE A 301 4.77 2.22 -13.07
C ILE A 301 5.53 1.00 -12.53
N ILE A 302 5.51 0.79 -11.21
CA ILE A 302 6.16 -0.35 -10.55
C ILE A 302 5.54 -1.67 -11.03
N PHE A 303 4.24 -1.78 -11.05
CA PHE A 303 3.53 -2.99 -11.45
C PHE A 303 3.80 -3.36 -12.90
N LYS A 304 4.02 -2.39 -13.77
CA LYS A 304 4.38 -2.65 -15.16
C LYS A 304 5.71 -3.40 -15.30
N TYR A 305 6.67 -3.18 -14.41
CA TYR A 305 7.91 -3.97 -14.34
C TYR A 305 7.73 -5.33 -13.68
N LEU A 306 6.92 -5.38 -12.64
CA LEU A 306 6.90 -6.52 -11.73
C LEU A 306 5.77 -7.52 -11.99
N LEU A 307 4.69 -7.13 -12.67
CA LEU A 307 3.60 -8.04 -13.01
C LEU A 307 3.77 -8.63 -14.43
N PRO A 308 3.22 -9.82 -14.67
CA PRO A 308 2.97 -10.29 -16.04
C PRO A 308 2.08 -9.29 -16.80
N LYS A 309 2.29 -9.17 -18.12
CA LYS A 309 1.57 -8.20 -18.95
C LYS A 309 0.04 -8.30 -18.79
N SER A 310 -0.52 -9.51 -18.84
CA SER A 310 -1.97 -9.73 -18.69
C SER A 310 -2.53 -9.21 -17.37
N ASN A 311 -1.78 -9.42 -16.27
CA ASN A 311 -2.19 -8.97 -14.94
C ASN A 311 -2.11 -7.45 -14.81
N PHE A 312 -1.07 -6.84 -15.39
CA PHE A 312 -0.95 -5.39 -15.45
C PHE A 312 -2.08 -4.76 -16.29
N ASP A 313 -2.38 -5.32 -17.47
CA ASP A 313 -3.44 -4.80 -18.36
C ASP A 313 -4.83 -4.84 -17.67
N LEU A 314 -5.11 -5.91 -16.92
CA LEU A 314 -6.35 -6.03 -16.13
C LEU A 314 -6.39 -5.00 -15.00
N LEU A 315 -5.30 -4.87 -14.25
CA LEU A 315 -5.18 -3.90 -13.16
C LEU A 315 -5.34 -2.47 -13.68
N SER A 316 -4.64 -2.11 -14.76
CA SER A 316 -4.69 -0.79 -15.39
C SER A 316 -6.12 -0.41 -15.75
N LYS A 317 -6.86 -1.30 -16.41
CA LYS A 317 -8.28 -1.10 -16.76
C LYS A 317 -9.17 -0.93 -15.52
N THR A 318 -8.93 -1.73 -14.47
CA THR A 318 -9.71 -1.65 -13.23
C THR A 318 -9.47 -0.32 -12.54
N VAL A 319 -8.22 0.07 -12.33
CA VAL A 319 -7.86 1.35 -11.68
C VAL A 319 -8.40 2.53 -12.51
N LYS A 320 -8.24 2.50 -13.83
CA LYS A 320 -8.77 3.54 -14.72
C LYS A 320 -10.27 3.75 -14.56
N ARG A 321 -11.04 2.65 -14.52
CA ARG A 321 -12.49 2.71 -14.33
C ARG A 321 -12.86 3.35 -13.00
N GLU A 322 -12.20 2.94 -11.91
CA GLU A 322 -12.47 3.49 -10.58
C GLU A 322 -12.10 4.97 -10.48
N ILE A 323 -10.97 5.37 -11.06
CA ILE A 323 -10.58 6.79 -11.12
C ILE A 323 -11.62 7.59 -11.90
N PHE A 324 -12.11 7.10 -13.04
CA PHE A 324 -13.19 7.77 -13.78
C PHE A 324 -14.46 7.94 -12.95
N ASP A 325 -14.82 6.92 -12.17
CA ASP A 325 -15.97 7.04 -11.28
C ASP A 325 -15.74 8.11 -10.20
N PHE A 326 -14.53 8.23 -9.64
CA PHE A 326 -14.20 9.22 -8.61
C PHE A 326 -14.14 10.67 -9.11
N ILE A 327 -13.60 10.90 -10.31
CA ILE A 327 -13.48 12.23 -10.88
C ILE A 327 -14.72 12.66 -11.68
N SER A 328 -15.70 11.78 -11.86
CA SER A 328 -16.93 12.11 -12.56
C SER A 328 -17.79 13.06 -11.70
N GLU A 329 -18.46 14.03 -12.34
CA GLU A 329 -19.38 14.97 -11.69
C GLU A 329 -20.59 14.28 -11.01
N LYS A 330 -20.66 12.96 -11.11
CA LYS A 330 -21.65 12.11 -10.46
C LYS A 330 -21.37 11.85 -8.97
N TYR A 331 -20.18 12.20 -8.51
CA TYR A 331 -19.78 12.20 -7.10
C TYR A 331 -20.02 13.57 -6.47
N ILE A 332 -19.90 13.64 -5.15
CA ILE A 332 -19.95 14.91 -4.42
C ILE A 332 -18.93 15.87 -5.04
N PRO A 333 -19.34 17.02 -5.60
CA PRO A 333 -18.46 17.85 -6.44
C PRO A 333 -17.12 18.19 -5.76
N LYS A 334 -17.12 18.54 -4.48
CA LYS A 334 -15.93 18.87 -3.71
C LYS A 334 -14.98 17.67 -3.54
N ILE A 335 -15.49 16.47 -3.39
CA ILE A 335 -14.67 15.25 -3.34
C ILE A 335 -14.08 14.97 -4.72
N SER A 336 -14.88 15.11 -5.77
CA SER A 336 -14.41 14.96 -7.14
C SER A 336 -13.28 15.94 -7.46
N GLU A 337 -13.42 17.19 -7.08
CA GLU A 337 -12.39 18.23 -7.25
C GLU A 337 -11.12 17.88 -6.46
N HIS A 338 -11.27 17.53 -5.18
CA HIS A 338 -10.15 17.10 -4.35
C HIS A 338 -9.42 15.88 -4.93
N MET A 339 -10.17 14.88 -5.46
CA MET A 339 -9.57 13.70 -6.06
C MET A 339 -8.91 14.01 -7.41
N LYS A 340 -9.46 14.91 -8.22
CA LYS A 340 -8.81 15.40 -9.44
C LYS A 340 -7.44 16.01 -9.15
N ASP A 341 -7.37 16.85 -8.12
CA ASP A 341 -6.12 17.47 -7.66
C ASP A 341 -5.14 16.41 -7.15
N LYS A 342 -5.56 15.56 -6.23
CA LYS A 342 -4.72 14.50 -5.64
C LYS A 342 -4.17 13.49 -6.63
N LEU A 343 -4.94 13.17 -7.68
CA LEU A 343 -4.52 12.27 -8.75
C LEU A 343 -3.84 12.98 -9.92
N ALA A 344 -3.74 14.31 -9.85
CA ALA A 344 -3.27 15.15 -10.96
C ALA A 344 -4.01 14.82 -12.28
N ILE A 345 -5.34 14.66 -12.20
CA ILE A 345 -6.21 14.30 -13.32
C ILE A 345 -7.36 15.31 -13.39
N PRO A 346 -7.13 16.50 -13.96
CA PRO A 346 -8.16 17.54 -14.05
C PRO A 346 -9.34 17.15 -14.95
N SER A 347 -9.13 16.27 -15.92
CA SER A 347 -10.16 15.86 -16.86
C SER A 347 -10.10 14.37 -17.20
N LYS A 348 -11.18 13.87 -17.83
CA LYS A 348 -11.23 12.51 -18.36
C LYS A 348 -10.15 12.28 -19.42
N LYS A 349 -9.86 13.28 -20.26
CA LYS A 349 -8.80 13.21 -21.28
C LYS A 349 -7.43 13.01 -20.63
N ASP A 350 -7.10 13.76 -19.57
CA ASP A 350 -5.83 13.59 -18.85
C ASP A 350 -5.68 12.19 -18.25
N CYS A 351 -6.79 11.63 -17.78
CA CYS A 351 -6.79 10.24 -17.31
C CYS A 351 -6.50 9.28 -18.46
N ASP A 352 -7.22 9.41 -19.60
CA ASP A 352 -7.01 8.58 -20.79
C ASP A 352 -5.57 8.66 -21.27
N ASP A 353 -4.99 9.86 -21.36
CA ASP A 353 -3.62 10.10 -21.81
C ASP A 353 -2.59 9.43 -20.88
N LYS A 354 -2.74 9.53 -19.56
CA LYS A 354 -1.84 8.90 -18.59
C LYS A 354 -1.90 7.38 -18.66
N PHE A 355 -3.09 6.79 -18.73
CA PHE A 355 -3.25 5.34 -18.84
C PHE A 355 -2.77 4.82 -20.20
N SER A 356 -3.10 5.49 -21.30
CA SER A 356 -2.61 5.15 -22.64
C SER A 356 -1.09 5.16 -22.69
N PHE A 357 -0.44 6.17 -22.09
CA PHE A 357 1.02 6.22 -22.02
C PHE A 357 1.58 4.99 -21.28
N LEU A 358 1.04 4.65 -20.10
CA LEU A 358 1.48 3.49 -19.33
C LEU A 358 1.26 2.18 -20.08
N GLU A 359 0.14 2.01 -20.76
CA GLU A 359 -0.19 0.79 -21.50
C GLU A 359 0.75 0.56 -22.69
N HIS A 360 1.08 1.62 -23.46
CA HIS A 360 1.86 1.52 -24.69
C HIS A 360 3.39 1.67 -24.50
N TYR A 361 3.85 2.10 -23.33
CA TYR A 361 5.29 2.19 -23.07
C TYR A 361 5.94 0.81 -23.10
N LYS A 362 6.98 0.65 -23.94
CA LYS A 362 7.73 -0.62 -24.07
C LYS A 362 8.84 -0.67 -23.02
N ILE A 363 8.81 -1.67 -22.16
CA ILE A 363 9.87 -1.98 -21.19
C ILE A 363 10.82 -3.03 -21.77
#